data_aab55dddc4b2662c75b09121b0a34dc6
#
_entry.id   aab55dddc4b2662c75b09121b0a34dc6
#
_cell.length_a   1.000
_cell.length_b   1.000
_cell.length_c   1.000
_cell.angle_alpha   90.00
_cell.angle_beta   90.00
_cell.angle_gamma   90.00
#
_symmetry.space_group_name_H-M   'P 1'
#
loop_
_entity.id
_entity.type
_entity.pdbx_description
1 polymer ?
#
loop_
_entity_poly.entity_id
_entity_poly.type
_entity_poly.pdbx_seq_one_letter_code
_entity_poly.pdbx_strand_id
1 'polypeptide(L)' 'MAKVRTQYVCQNCGYNSPRYLGRCPNCGEWNTLVEEQVEASSAPT' A
#
# COMPACT_ATOMS: atom_id res chain seq x y z
N MET A 1 -2.29 7.00 21.55
CA MET A 1 -2.89 7.32 20.53
C MET A 1 -2.42 6.59 19.34
N ALA A 2 -3.21 5.96 18.61
CA ALA A 2 -2.84 5.21 17.44
C ALA A 2 -2.73 6.13 16.26
N LYS A 3 -1.72 5.94 15.45
CA LYS A 3 -1.55 6.70 14.31
C LYS A 3 -1.79 5.83 13.14
N VAL A 4 -2.64 6.21 12.22
CA VAL A 4 -2.96 5.42 11.05
C VAL A 4 -2.13 5.92 9.88
N ARG A 5 -1.47 5.01 9.22
CA ARG A 5 -0.68 5.34 8.05
C ARG A 5 -1.32 4.73 6.85
N THR A 6 -1.30 5.42 5.74
CA THR A 6 -1.86 4.90 4.51
C THR A 6 -0.73 4.37 3.64
N GLN A 7 -0.91 3.19 3.13
CA GLN A 7 0.06 2.61 2.21
C GLN A 7 -0.69 1.98 1.06
N TYR A 8 0.00 1.72 -0.01
CA TYR A 8 -0.60 1.15 -1.19
C TYR A 8 0.14 -0.12 -1.55
N VAL A 9 -0.60 -1.18 -1.79
CA VAL A 9 0.00 -2.49 -2.04
C VAL A 9 -0.43 -2.96 -3.42
N CYS A 10 0.53 -3.38 -4.20
CA CYS A 10 0.25 -3.86 -5.54
C CYS A 10 -0.42 -5.23 -5.44
N GLN A 11 -1.51 -5.40 -6.15
CA GLN A 11 -2.22 -6.68 -6.12
C GLN A 11 -1.59 -7.69 -7.05
N ASN A 12 -0.69 -7.27 -7.89
CA ASN A 12 -0.07 -8.16 -8.85
C ASN A 12 1.25 -8.73 -8.33
N CYS A 13 2.12 -7.90 -7.82
CA CYS A 13 3.41 -8.38 -7.35
C CYS A 13 3.61 -8.20 -5.85
N GLY A 14 2.73 -7.50 -5.18
CA GLY A 14 2.85 -7.31 -3.75
C GLY A 14 3.73 -6.14 -3.35
N TYR A 15 4.04 -5.25 -4.27
CA TYR A 15 4.88 -4.11 -3.96
C TYR A 15 4.17 -3.19 -2.97
N ASN A 16 4.91 -2.65 -2.03
CA ASN A 16 4.35 -1.79 -1.01
C ASN A 16 4.88 -0.38 -1.19
N SER A 17 4.01 0.59 -1.22
CA SER A 17 4.41 1.97 -1.42
C SER A 17 3.71 2.87 -0.40
N PRO A 18 4.39 3.88 0.13
CA PRO A 18 3.76 4.80 1.09
C PRO A 18 2.84 5.81 0.42
N ARG A 19 2.80 5.86 -0.88
CA ARG A 19 1.95 6.79 -1.57
C ARG A 19 1.43 6.16 -2.84
N TYR A 20 0.37 6.74 -3.38
CA TYR A 20 -0.22 6.20 -4.59
C TYR A 20 0.63 6.60 -5.78
N LEU A 21 1.02 5.62 -6.55
CA LEU A 21 1.85 5.87 -7.70
C LEU A 21 1.11 5.71 -9.01
N GLY A 22 -0.07 5.17 -8.99
CA GLY A 22 -0.82 4.95 -10.22
C GLY A 22 -0.32 3.77 -11.00
N ARG A 23 0.97 3.53 -10.96
CA ARG A 23 1.57 2.43 -11.66
C ARG A 23 2.61 1.79 -10.75
N CYS A 24 2.61 0.50 -10.69
CA CYS A 24 3.57 -0.19 -9.85
C CYS A 24 4.95 -0.15 -10.49
N PRO A 25 5.95 0.36 -9.79
CA PRO A 25 7.29 0.42 -10.37
C PRO A 25 7.98 -0.92 -10.37
N ASN A 26 7.44 -1.88 -9.67
CA ASN A 26 8.07 -3.19 -9.59
C ASN A 26 7.62 -4.09 -10.74
N CYS A 27 6.34 -4.22 -10.95
CA CYS A 27 5.87 -5.07 -12.03
C CYS A 27 5.39 -4.27 -13.24
N GLY A 28 5.23 -2.98 -13.09
CA GLY A 28 4.86 -2.13 -14.22
C GLY A 28 3.39 -2.14 -14.57
N GLU A 29 2.55 -2.69 -13.74
CA GLU A 29 1.13 -2.73 -14.04
C GLU A 29 0.44 -1.47 -13.56
N TRP A 30 -0.60 -1.07 -14.26
CA TRP A 30 -1.34 0.12 -13.89
C TRP A 30 -2.54 -0.25 -13.02
N ASN A 31 -2.91 0.66 -12.14
CA ASN A 31 -4.09 0.49 -11.29
C ASN A 31 -4.07 -0.81 -10.48
N THR A 32 -2.89 -1.25 -10.08
CA THR A 32 -2.79 -2.43 -9.25
C THR A 32 -2.52 -2.08 -7.80
N LEU A 33 -2.30 -0.81 -7.50
CA LEU A 33 -2.02 -0.39 -6.13
C LEU A 33 -3.33 -0.13 -5.41
N VAL A 34 -3.50 -0.78 -4.28
CA VAL A 34 -4.72 -0.67 -3.50
C VAL A 34 -4.41 -0.01 -2.18
N GLU A 35 -5.23 0.93 -1.77
CA GLU A 35 -5.01 1.64 -0.54
C GLU A 35 -5.23 0.74 0.66
N GLU A 36 -4.31 0.77 1.60
CA GLU A 36 -4.42 0.02 2.83
C GLU A 36 -4.06 0.92 3.98
N GLN A 37 -4.79 0.85 5.05
CA GLN A 37 -4.49 1.65 6.22
C GLN A 37 -3.92 0.76 7.30
N VAL A 38 -2.79 1.19 7.85
CA VAL A 38 -2.10 0.40 8.84
C VAL A 38 -1.98 1.23 10.11
N GLU A 39 -2.32 0.63 11.22
CA GLU A 39 -2.16 1.32 12.48
C GLU A 39 -0.78 1.09 13.02
N ALA A 40 -0.18 2.15 13.50
CA ALA A 40 1.17 2.03 13.97
C ALA A 40 1.27 1.16 15.19
N SER A 41 0.23 1.11 15.99
CA SER A 41 0.37 0.37 17.21
C SER A 41 -0.09 -1.07 17.08
N SER A 42 -0.69 -1.50 16.05
CA SER A 42 -1.09 -2.87 16.01
C SER A 42 -1.20 -3.32 14.63
N ALA A 43 -1.24 -4.53 14.42
CA ALA A 43 -1.19 -4.97 13.23
C ALA A 43 -2.28 -5.49 12.68
N PRO A 44 -3.14 -5.50 12.63
CA PRO A 44 -4.19 -5.97 12.27
C PRO A 44 -4.43 -6.34 11.09
N THR A 45 -4.88 -6.44 10.49
CA THR A 45 -5.36 -6.75 9.43
C THR A 45 -5.62 -7.59 9.01
#